data_8890df3adcc30d494cea7a134139c299
#
_entry.id   8890df3adcc30d494cea7a134139c299
#
_cell.length_a   1.000
_cell.length_b   1.000
_cell.length_c   1.000
_cell.angle_alpha   90.00
_cell.angle_beta   90.00
_cell.angle_gamma   90.00
#
_symmetry.space_group_name_H-M   'P 1'
#
loop_
_entity.id
_entity.type
_entity.pdbx_description
1 polymer ?
#
loop_
_entity_poly.entity_id
_entity_poly.type
_entity_poly.pdbx_seq_one_letter_code
_entity_poly.pdbx_strand_id
1 'polypeptide(L)'
;MEIERLTTIERIHQAAKIEFMEKGFRSASLRNIVKSVGMTTGAFYGYYKSKEALFAALVGEHYDYFIEMFKTAQEDFANLPHERQPEAMEGISGQCMFQMLHYAYEHLDVFQMILCCAEGTRFCGLVDEMVEIELESTHAYLNVLAELGRPSPKIDPHLEPVSYTHLDVYKRQY
;
A
#
# COMPACT_ATOMS: atom_id res chain seq x y z
N MET A 1 2.23 28.16 27.07
CA MET A 1 1.93 27.20 25.99
C MET A 1 2.72 27.68 24.79
N GLU A 2 3.89 27.06 24.55
CA GLU A 2 4.71 27.35 23.37
C GLU A 2 3.99 26.78 22.15
N ILE A 3 3.53 27.63 21.25
CA ILE A 3 3.01 27.21 19.95
C ILE A 3 4.24 26.80 19.15
N GLU A 4 4.48 25.51 19.08
CA GLU A 4 5.56 24.91 18.28
C GLU A 4 5.35 25.35 16.82
N ARG A 5 6.26 26.18 16.32
CA ARG A 5 6.19 26.66 14.93
C ARG A 5 6.60 25.54 14.01
N LEU A 6 5.67 25.05 13.21
CA LEU A 6 5.92 24.05 12.16
C LEU A 6 7.11 24.48 11.29
N THR A 7 7.96 23.50 10.99
CA THR A 7 9.05 23.65 10.02
C THR A 7 8.49 23.92 8.63
N THR A 8 9.31 24.41 7.72
CA THR A 8 8.91 24.61 6.32
C THR A 8 8.48 23.31 5.65
N ILE A 9 9.16 22.18 5.95
CA ILE A 9 8.80 20.86 5.42
C ILE A 9 7.43 20.43 5.93
N GLU A 10 7.15 20.55 7.22
CA GLU A 10 5.85 20.20 7.80
C GLU A 10 4.71 21.04 7.22
N ARG A 11 4.94 22.32 6.96
CA ARG A 11 3.96 23.18 6.29
C ARG A 11 3.70 22.72 4.85
N ILE A 12 4.76 22.35 4.10
CA ILE A 12 4.62 21.80 2.75
C ILE A 12 3.83 20.49 2.79
N HIS A 13 4.14 19.58 3.73
CA HIS A 13 3.45 18.31 3.90
C HIS A 13 1.96 18.49 4.21
N GLN A 14 1.61 19.39 5.14
CA GLN A 14 0.21 19.66 5.47
C GLN A 14 -0.56 20.22 4.27
N ALA A 15 0.01 21.19 3.56
CA ALA A 15 -0.60 21.75 2.36
C ALA A 15 -0.74 20.72 1.22
N ALA A 16 0.25 19.84 1.07
CA ALA A 16 0.23 18.78 0.09
C ALA A 16 -0.84 17.73 0.40
N LYS A 17 -0.94 17.29 1.67
CA LYS A 17 -1.99 16.37 2.11
C LYS A 17 -3.38 16.91 1.76
N ILE A 18 -3.65 18.16 2.06
CA ILE A 18 -4.94 18.80 1.75
C ILE A 18 -5.21 18.77 0.24
N GLU A 19 -4.26 19.25 -0.58
CA GLU A 19 -4.45 19.33 -2.04
C GLU A 19 -4.60 17.92 -2.66
N PHE A 20 -3.82 16.92 -2.20
CA PHE A 20 -3.93 15.54 -2.70
C PHE A 20 -5.23 14.87 -2.28
N MET A 21 -5.67 15.07 -1.03
CA MET A 21 -6.93 14.52 -0.54
C MET A 21 -8.15 15.09 -1.26
N GLU A 22 -8.11 16.39 -1.60
CA GLU A 22 -9.23 17.04 -2.30
C GLU A 22 -9.31 16.68 -3.79
N LYS A 23 -8.16 16.49 -4.47
CA LYS A 23 -8.11 16.43 -5.95
C LYS A 23 -7.51 15.14 -6.51
N GLY A 24 -6.96 14.29 -5.66
CA GLY A 24 -6.12 13.18 -6.10
C GLY A 24 -4.77 13.66 -6.65
N PHE A 25 -3.80 12.74 -6.73
CA PHE A 25 -2.45 13.06 -7.21
C PHE A 25 -2.46 13.67 -8.63
N ARG A 26 -3.20 13.09 -9.58
CA ARG A 26 -3.21 13.56 -10.98
C ARG A 26 -3.60 15.02 -11.09
N SER A 27 -4.70 15.42 -10.46
CA SER A 27 -5.29 16.76 -10.59
C SER A 27 -4.71 17.77 -9.60
N ALA A 28 -3.95 17.34 -8.60
CA ALA A 28 -3.34 18.22 -7.62
C ALA A 28 -2.31 19.16 -8.25
N SER A 29 -2.36 20.42 -7.84
CA SER A 29 -1.52 21.50 -8.37
C SER A 29 -0.38 21.85 -7.43
N LEU A 30 0.86 21.59 -7.85
CA LEU A 30 2.05 22.04 -7.12
C LEU A 30 2.03 23.55 -6.86
N ARG A 31 1.53 24.34 -7.82
CA ARG A 31 1.41 25.80 -7.67
C ARG A 31 0.48 26.17 -6.50
N ASN A 32 -0.62 25.44 -6.30
CA ASN A 32 -1.54 25.68 -5.18
C ASN A 32 -0.86 25.33 -3.86
N ILE A 33 -0.17 24.19 -3.79
CA ILE A 33 0.56 23.75 -2.60
C ILE A 33 1.56 24.83 -2.16
N VAL A 34 2.43 25.29 -3.05
CA VAL A 34 3.47 26.26 -2.70
C VAL A 34 2.88 27.63 -2.36
N LYS A 35 1.80 28.04 -3.04
CA LYS A 35 1.10 29.29 -2.76
C LYS A 35 0.48 29.30 -1.36
N SER A 36 -0.13 28.18 -0.93
CA SER A 36 -0.77 28.09 0.39
C SER A 36 0.20 28.23 1.55
N VAL A 37 1.47 27.88 1.36
CA VAL A 37 2.54 28.03 2.37
C VAL A 37 3.37 29.31 2.19
N GLY A 38 2.97 30.19 1.25
CA GLY A 38 3.68 31.45 0.97
C GLY A 38 5.05 31.28 0.32
N MET A 39 5.24 30.20 -0.47
CA MET A 39 6.50 29.84 -1.10
C MET A 39 6.43 30.03 -2.62
N THR A 40 7.59 30.25 -3.25
CA THR A 40 7.70 30.22 -4.71
C THR A 40 7.94 28.79 -5.20
N THR A 41 7.53 28.47 -6.44
CA THR A 41 7.82 27.17 -7.07
C THR A 41 9.33 26.89 -7.14
N GLY A 42 10.15 27.93 -7.36
CA GLY A 42 11.61 27.78 -7.35
C GLY A 42 12.15 27.36 -5.99
N ALA A 43 11.65 27.92 -4.91
CA ALA A 43 12.04 27.55 -3.55
C ALA A 43 11.60 26.11 -3.19
N PHE A 44 10.47 25.65 -3.71
CA PHE A 44 9.99 24.25 -3.53
C PHE A 44 11.00 23.23 -4.08
N TYR A 45 11.59 23.49 -5.24
CA TYR A 45 12.57 22.57 -5.84
C TYR A 45 13.86 22.42 -5.04
N GLY A 46 14.08 23.26 -4.03
CA GLY A 46 15.11 23.05 -3.00
C GLY A 46 14.79 21.92 -1.99
N TYR A 47 13.51 21.55 -1.87
CA TYR A 47 13.04 20.49 -0.95
C TYR A 47 12.70 19.20 -1.69
N TYR A 48 11.96 19.30 -2.79
CA TYR A 48 11.47 18.14 -3.56
C TYR A 48 11.68 18.34 -5.05
N LYS A 49 12.21 17.31 -5.71
CA LYS A 49 12.52 17.35 -7.17
C LYS A 49 11.26 17.40 -8.05
N SER A 50 10.12 16.93 -7.54
CA SER A 50 8.87 16.85 -8.30
C SER A 50 7.66 16.70 -7.35
N LYS A 51 6.44 16.75 -7.91
CA LYS A 51 5.19 16.44 -7.20
C LYS A 51 5.17 14.99 -6.74
N GLU A 52 5.71 14.08 -7.56
CA GLU A 52 5.87 12.65 -7.26
C GLU A 52 6.78 12.43 -6.05
N ALA A 53 7.91 13.16 -5.99
CA ALA A 53 8.83 13.07 -4.85
C ALA A 53 8.19 13.57 -3.55
N LEU A 54 7.36 14.62 -3.62
CA LEU A 54 6.59 15.11 -2.47
C LEU A 54 5.53 14.09 -2.04
N PHE A 55 4.79 13.49 -2.97
CA PHE A 55 3.81 12.45 -2.67
C PHE A 55 4.49 11.22 -2.05
N ALA A 56 5.61 10.77 -2.63
CA ALA A 56 6.41 9.67 -2.10
C ALA A 56 6.94 9.94 -0.68
N ALA A 57 7.31 11.17 -0.36
CA ALA A 57 7.72 11.55 1.00
C ALA A 57 6.57 11.48 2.03
N LEU A 58 5.31 11.55 1.58
CA LEU A 58 4.14 11.46 2.46
C LEU A 58 3.67 10.02 2.69
N VAL A 59 3.83 9.16 1.71
CA VAL A 59 3.19 7.82 1.76
C VAL A 59 4.19 6.65 1.62
N GLY A 60 5.40 6.91 1.09
CA GLY A 60 6.31 5.86 0.64
C GLY A 60 6.75 4.92 1.75
N GLU A 61 7.18 5.46 2.89
CA GLU A 61 7.62 4.68 4.03
C GLU A 61 6.49 3.77 4.56
N HIS A 62 5.27 4.30 4.62
CA HIS A 62 4.10 3.54 5.09
C HIS A 62 3.68 2.46 4.09
N TYR A 63 3.74 2.75 2.79
CA TYR A 63 3.47 1.78 1.74
C TYR A 63 4.46 0.62 1.80
N ASP A 64 5.76 0.95 1.77
CA ASP A 64 6.83 -0.04 1.74
C ASP A 64 6.81 -0.90 3.03
N TYR A 65 6.59 -0.30 4.21
CA TYR A 65 6.45 -1.02 5.48
C TYR A 65 5.24 -1.96 5.51
N PHE A 66 4.10 -1.52 4.98
CA PHE A 66 2.86 -2.31 4.96
C PHE A 66 3.00 -3.56 4.08
N ILE A 67 3.58 -3.40 2.89
CA ILE A 67 3.87 -4.52 1.98
C ILE A 67 4.91 -5.47 2.60
N GLU A 68 5.96 -4.94 3.22
CA GLU A 68 7.00 -5.75 3.87
C GLU A 68 6.44 -6.57 5.03
N MET A 69 5.57 -5.99 5.85
CA MET A 69 4.86 -6.71 6.92
C MET A 69 4.09 -7.91 6.36
N PHE A 70 3.38 -7.72 5.25
CA PHE A 70 2.63 -8.78 4.60
C PHE A 70 3.54 -9.86 4.02
N LYS A 71 4.59 -9.47 3.28
CA LYS A 71 5.60 -10.40 2.73
C LYS A 71 6.26 -11.23 3.82
N THR A 72 6.69 -10.58 4.89
CA THR A 72 7.35 -11.28 6.03
C THR A 72 6.43 -12.34 6.63
N ALA A 73 5.15 -12.05 6.80
CA ALA A 73 4.21 -13.04 7.34
C ALA A 73 4.02 -14.26 6.40
N GLN A 74 4.01 -14.03 5.09
CA GLN A 74 3.94 -15.10 4.10
C GLN A 74 5.23 -15.95 4.07
N GLU A 75 6.38 -15.31 4.16
CA GLU A 75 7.69 -15.98 4.22
C GLU A 75 7.84 -16.79 5.51
N ASP A 76 7.47 -16.23 6.66
CA ASP A 76 7.51 -16.91 7.96
C ASP A 76 6.62 -18.16 7.94
N PHE A 77 5.43 -18.06 7.34
CA PHE A 77 4.54 -19.20 7.15
C PHE A 77 5.15 -20.26 6.22
N ALA A 78 5.68 -19.87 5.08
CA ALA A 78 6.28 -20.77 4.10
C ALA A 78 7.53 -21.50 4.65
N ASN A 79 8.27 -20.88 5.55
CA ASN A 79 9.46 -21.45 6.20
C ASN A 79 9.14 -22.44 7.34
N LEU A 80 7.87 -22.60 7.72
CA LEU A 80 7.48 -23.65 8.68
C LEU A 80 7.62 -25.05 8.05
N PRO A 81 7.94 -26.08 8.88
CA PRO A 81 7.82 -27.46 8.44
C PRO A 81 6.42 -27.73 7.85
N HIS A 82 6.36 -28.40 6.71
CA HIS A 82 5.09 -28.62 5.96
C HIS A 82 3.98 -29.17 6.84
N GLU A 83 4.31 -30.11 7.74
CA GLU A 83 3.34 -30.75 8.66
C GLU A 83 2.71 -29.75 9.64
N ARG A 84 3.41 -28.65 9.94
CA ARG A 84 2.95 -27.63 10.90
C ARG A 84 2.15 -26.51 10.24
N GLN A 85 2.31 -26.28 8.93
CA GLN A 85 1.64 -25.17 8.23
C GLN A 85 0.12 -25.21 8.37
N PRO A 86 -0.60 -26.37 8.22
CA PRO A 86 -2.06 -26.39 8.32
C PRO A 86 -2.60 -25.96 9.69
N GLU A 87 -1.85 -26.23 10.76
CA GLU A 87 -2.25 -25.87 12.13
C GLU A 87 -1.88 -24.43 12.48
N ALA A 88 -0.83 -23.89 11.86
CA ALA A 88 -0.34 -22.54 12.11
C ALA A 88 -1.06 -21.47 11.28
N MET A 89 -1.69 -21.83 10.17
CA MET A 89 -2.25 -20.89 9.20
C MET A 89 -3.19 -19.86 9.83
N GLU A 90 -4.21 -20.32 10.58
CA GLU A 90 -5.21 -19.44 11.19
C GLU A 90 -4.56 -18.41 12.13
N GLY A 91 -3.61 -18.88 12.95
CA GLY A 91 -2.92 -18.02 13.92
C GLY A 91 -2.05 -16.97 13.25
N ILE A 92 -1.24 -17.35 12.26
CA ILE A 92 -0.31 -16.44 11.57
C ILE A 92 -1.10 -15.44 10.72
N SER A 93 -2.08 -15.89 9.93
CA SER A 93 -2.92 -15.03 9.10
C SER A 93 -3.71 -14.04 9.95
N GLY A 94 -4.31 -14.50 11.05
CA GLY A 94 -5.07 -13.65 11.97
C GLY A 94 -4.19 -12.59 12.63
N GLN A 95 -2.99 -12.95 13.07
CA GLN A 95 -2.04 -12.01 13.67
C GLN A 95 -1.55 -10.97 12.66
N CYS A 96 -1.19 -11.39 11.45
CA CYS A 96 -0.78 -10.49 10.38
C CYS A 96 -1.90 -9.48 10.05
N MET A 97 -3.11 -9.96 9.82
CA MET A 97 -4.26 -9.10 9.52
C MET A 97 -4.53 -8.10 10.64
N PHE A 98 -4.46 -8.53 11.90
CA PHE A 98 -4.64 -7.63 13.04
C PHE A 98 -3.58 -6.54 13.08
N GLN A 99 -2.30 -6.88 12.89
CA GLN A 99 -1.20 -5.92 12.89
C GLN A 99 -1.32 -4.92 11.72
N MET A 100 -1.67 -5.40 10.54
CA MET A 100 -1.87 -4.56 9.35
C MET A 100 -3.03 -3.59 9.53
N LEU A 101 -4.18 -4.06 10.03
CA LEU A 101 -5.34 -3.20 10.30
C LEU A 101 -5.04 -2.17 11.39
N HIS A 102 -4.32 -2.57 12.44
CA HIS A 102 -3.92 -1.65 13.51
C HIS A 102 -3.00 -0.54 12.97
N TYR A 103 -1.97 -0.91 12.19
CA TYR A 103 -1.07 0.04 11.57
C TYR A 103 -1.79 0.99 10.60
N ALA A 104 -2.69 0.47 9.76
CA ALA A 104 -3.48 1.28 8.85
C ALA A 104 -4.40 2.25 9.59
N TYR A 105 -4.96 1.84 10.74
CA TYR A 105 -5.79 2.70 11.58
C TYR A 105 -4.98 3.82 12.25
N GLU A 106 -3.78 3.54 12.73
CA GLU A 106 -2.89 4.57 13.30
C GLU A 106 -2.41 5.61 12.26
N HIS A 107 -2.40 5.22 10.96
CA HIS A 107 -1.98 6.07 9.84
C HIS A 107 -3.08 6.29 8.82
N LEU A 108 -4.33 6.46 9.29
CA LEU A 108 -5.52 6.46 8.46
C LEU A 108 -5.48 7.49 7.32
N ASP A 109 -4.96 8.69 7.57
CA ASP A 109 -4.82 9.75 6.58
C ASP A 109 -3.86 9.35 5.44
N VAL A 110 -2.78 8.64 5.76
CA VAL A 110 -1.82 8.13 4.78
C VAL A 110 -2.44 7.02 3.93
N PHE A 111 -3.13 6.05 4.56
CA PHE A 111 -3.79 4.97 3.82
C PHE A 111 -4.95 5.47 2.97
N GLN A 112 -5.67 6.50 3.40
CA GLN A 112 -6.66 7.17 2.57
C GLN A 112 -6.01 7.79 1.32
N MET A 113 -4.83 8.43 1.46
CA MET A 113 -4.08 8.95 0.31
C MET A 113 -3.63 7.83 -0.64
N ILE A 114 -3.12 6.71 -0.12
CA ILE A 114 -2.68 5.56 -0.92
C ILE A 114 -3.85 4.96 -1.70
N LEU A 115 -4.96 4.69 -1.03
CA LEU A 115 -6.09 3.96 -1.62
C LEU A 115 -6.96 4.84 -2.54
N CYS A 116 -7.10 6.14 -2.24
CA CYS A 116 -8.06 7.00 -2.92
C CYS A 116 -7.42 8.08 -3.80
N CYS A 117 -6.14 8.43 -3.57
CA CYS A 117 -5.54 9.62 -4.17
C CYS A 117 -4.28 9.32 -5.00
N ALA A 118 -3.78 8.09 -5.01
CA ALA A 118 -2.46 7.75 -5.57
C ALA A 118 -2.45 7.47 -7.08
N GLU A 119 -3.59 7.65 -7.78
CA GLU A 119 -3.68 7.36 -9.22
C GLU A 119 -2.62 8.12 -10.04
N GLY A 120 -1.84 7.38 -10.84
CA GLY A 120 -0.73 7.92 -11.62
C GLY A 120 0.61 7.94 -10.88
N THR A 121 0.68 7.36 -9.70
CA THR A 121 1.92 7.09 -8.95
C THR A 121 2.20 5.58 -8.85
N ARG A 122 3.39 5.19 -8.39
CA ARG A 122 3.71 3.79 -8.07
C ARG A 122 2.87 3.22 -6.91
N PHE A 123 2.22 4.07 -6.13
CA PHE A 123 1.50 3.70 -4.92
C PHE A 123 0.03 3.34 -5.16
N CYS A 124 -0.47 3.45 -6.39
CA CYS A 124 -1.87 3.14 -6.70
C CYS A 124 -2.20 1.63 -6.69
N GLY A 125 -1.19 0.77 -6.65
CA GLY A 125 -1.33 -0.69 -6.77
C GLY A 125 -1.23 -1.45 -5.45
N LEU A 126 -1.44 -0.85 -4.28
CA LEU A 126 -1.28 -1.52 -2.99
C LEU A 126 -2.07 -2.83 -2.89
N VAL A 127 -3.35 -2.78 -3.24
CA VAL A 127 -4.23 -3.97 -3.16
C VAL A 127 -3.83 -5.01 -4.19
N ASP A 128 -3.47 -4.57 -5.41
CA ASP A 128 -3.05 -5.47 -6.49
C ASP A 128 -1.75 -6.21 -6.10
N GLU A 129 -0.76 -5.49 -5.54
CA GLU A 129 0.48 -6.10 -5.05
C GLU A 129 0.23 -7.11 -3.93
N MET A 130 -0.68 -6.80 -3.00
CA MET A 130 -1.07 -7.75 -1.93
C MET A 130 -1.75 -8.99 -2.51
N VAL A 131 -2.64 -8.83 -3.49
CA VAL A 131 -3.31 -9.96 -4.14
C VAL A 131 -2.31 -10.86 -4.89
N GLU A 132 -1.31 -10.28 -5.57
CA GLU A 132 -0.25 -11.05 -6.22
C GLU A 132 0.54 -11.89 -5.22
N ILE A 133 0.97 -11.30 -4.10
CA ILE A 133 1.70 -11.99 -3.03
C ILE A 133 0.83 -13.13 -2.44
N GLU A 134 -0.45 -12.87 -2.16
CA GLU A 134 -1.37 -13.86 -1.60
C GLU A 134 -1.60 -15.04 -2.55
N LEU A 135 -1.74 -14.79 -3.86
CA LEU A 135 -1.90 -15.83 -4.85
C LEU A 135 -0.67 -16.76 -4.95
N GLU A 136 0.53 -16.18 -4.97
CA GLU A 136 1.77 -16.96 -4.98
C GLU A 136 1.89 -17.84 -3.73
N SER A 137 1.62 -17.27 -2.56
CA SER A 137 1.67 -17.99 -1.28
C SER A 137 0.60 -19.07 -1.18
N THR A 138 -0.62 -18.80 -1.66
CA THR A 138 -1.70 -19.77 -1.71
C THR A 138 -1.35 -20.96 -2.60
N HIS A 139 -0.80 -20.72 -3.81
CA HIS A 139 -0.38 -21.81 -4.68
C HIS A 139 0.73 -22.67 -4.05
N ALA A 140 1.70 -22.04 -3.40
CA ALA A 140 2.75 -22.77 -2.68
C ALA A 140 2.16 -23.66 -1.58
N TYR A 141 1.23 -23.13 -0.78
CA TYR A 141 0.57 -23.89 0.28
C TYR A 141 -0.31 -25.04 -0.22
N LEU A 142 -1.01 -24.87 -1.35
CA LEU A 142 -1.79 -25.96 -1.95
C LEU A 142 -0.89 -27.13 -2.37
N ASN A 143 0.32 -26.87 -2.86
CA ASN A 143 1.31 -27.91 -3.16
C ASN A 143 1.72 -28.67 -1.89
N VAL A 144 1.95 -27.95 -0.79
CA VAL A 144 2.25 -28.57 0.53
C VAL A 144 1.11 -29.47 1.00
N LEU A 145 -0.15 -29.04 0.88
CA LEU A 145 -1.32 -29.86 1.23
C LEU A 145 -1.38 -31.13 0.38
N ALA A 146 -1.09 -31.02 -0.92
CA ALA A 146 -1.05 -32.19 -1.82
C ALA A 146 0.06 -33.17 -1.43
N GLU A 147 1.26 -32.71 -1.09
CA GLU A 147 2.36 -33.54 -0.60
C GLU A 147 2.01 -34.26 0.71
N LEU A 148 1.26 -33.61 1.58
CA LEU A 148 0.78 -34.20 2.86
C LEU A 148 -0.42 -35.13 2.67
N GLY A 149 -0.96 -35.27 1.44
CA GLY A 149 -2.17 -36.05 1.17
C GLY A 149 -3.42 -35.48 1.83
N ARG A 150 -3.43 -34.17 2.17
CA ARG A 150 -4.58 -33.48 2.76
C ARG A 150 -5.51 -32.95 1.66
N PRO A 151 -6.84 -32.92 1.91
CA PRO A 151 -7.77 -32.36 0.95
C PRO A 151 -7.47 -30.85 0.78
N SER A 152 -7.25 -30.44 -0.46
CA SER A 152 -7.09 -29.05 -0.82
C SER A 152 -8.45 -28.45 -1.20
N PRO A 153 -8.79 -27.25 -0.76
CA PRO A 153 -9.97 -26.56 -1.27
C PRO A 153 -9.81 -26.39 -2.78
N LYS A 154 -10.89 -26.67 -3.52
CA LYS A 154 -10.90 -26.34 -4.96
C LYS A 154 -11.01 -24.81 -5.06
N ILE A 155 -9.96 -24.14 -5.52
CA ILE A 155 -10.05 -22.75 -5.93
C ILE A 155 -11.01 -22.70 -7.11
N ASP A 156 -12.03 -21.84 -7.04
CA ASP A 156 -12.93 -21.63 -8.16
C ASP A 156 -12.10 -21.12 -9.35
N PRO A 157 -12.09 -21.80 -10.51
CA PRO A 157 -11.34 -21.34 -11.69
C PRO A 157 -11.72 -19.92 -12.14
N HIS A 158 -12.87 -19.42 -11.73
CA HIS A 158 -13.28 -18.03 -11.97
C HIS A 158 -12.61 -17.02 -11.06
N LEU A 159 -11.98 -17.42 -9.95
CA LEU A 159 -11.19 -16.54 -9.08
C LEU A 159 -9.74 -16.38 -9.58
N GLU A 160 -9.20 -17.35 -10.33
CA GLU A 160 -7.84 -17.25 -10.90
C GLU A 160 -7.71 -16.15 -11.97
N PRO A 161 -8.66 -15.95 -12.91
CA PRO A 161 -8.51 -14.93 -13.96
C PRO A 161 -8.90 -13.52 -13.53
N VAL A 162 -9.61 -13.34 -12.42
CA VAL A 162 -10.07 -12.01 -11.97
C VAL A 162 -8.89 -11.10 -11.63
N SER A 163 -7.78 -11.65 -11.17
CA SER A 163 -6.57 -10.88 -10.86
C SER A 163 -5.84 -10.35 -12.11
N TYR A 164 -5.94 -11.02 -13.27
CA TYR A 164 -5.22 -10.60 -14.48
C TYR A 164 -6.06 -9.83 -15.49
N THR A 165 -7.38 -10.08 -15.57
CA THR A 165 -8.26 -9.46 -16.58
C THR A 165 -8.90 -8.15 -16.11
N HIS A 166 -9.09 -7.94 -14.82
CA HIS A 166 -9.63 -6.66 -14.31
C HIS A 166 -8.62 -5.52 -14.40
N LEU A 167 -7.33 -5.80 -14.23
CA LEU A 167 -6.26 -4.82 -14.41
C LEU A 167 -6.16 -4.31 -15.85
N ASP A 168 -6.36 -5.16 -16.85
CA ASP A 168 -6.31 -4.78 -18.26
C ASP A 168 -7.56 -4.06 -18.74
N VAL A 169 -8.73 -4.31 -18.16
CA VAL A 169 -9.98 -3.64 -18.52
C VAL A 169 -9.98 -2.20 -18.00
N TYR A 170 -9.47 -1.95 -16.80
CA TYR A 170 -9.34 -0.57 -16.28
C TYR A 170 -8.27 0.24 -16.99
N LYS A 171 -7.16 -0.37 -17.43
CA LYS A 171 -6.10 0.30 -18.20
C LYS A 171 -6.53 0.70 -19.62
N ARG A 172 -7.60 0.12 -20.19
CA ARG A 172 -8.09 0.41 -21.54
C ARG A 172 -9.23 1.43 -21.59
N GLN A 173 -9.76 1.88 -20.45
CA GLN A 173 -10.87 2.82 -20.42
C GLN A 173 -10.49 4.28 -20.10
N TYR A 174 -9.19 4.60 -19.96
CA TYR A 174 -8.74 5.99 -19.80
C TYR A 174 -7.56 6.31 -20.68
#